data_c9883761103471be741104191b65a3a3
#
_entry.id   c9883761103471be741104191b65a3a3
#
_cell.length_a   1.000
_cell.length_b   1.000
_cell.length_c   1.000
_cell.angle_alpha   90.00
_cell.angle_beta   90.00
_cell.angle_gamma   90.00
#
_symmetry.space_group_name_H-M   'P 1'
#
loop_
_entity.id
_entity.type
_entity.pdbx_description
1 polymer ?
#
loop_
_entity_poly.entity_id
_entity_poly.type
_entity_poly.pdbx_seq_one_letter_code
_entity_poly.pdbx_strand_id
1 'polypeptide(L)'
;PLKRDIKALFDDYKTAINLAAELLFAIADIDLIQQQCQKAHNQLPASLLNEGHSLILHRDFIDDLPLLLRVYVGAGLQMYGELDEEIDLIKIHITSGKLTLTAYDDFEKSVPFLVERIKIKMAEQDIDFFDYVNEDRRPPLLNKHLYMPTEHENYKKQQSFDKRLAKLIEFEPTEETQMMRTEFEVLLEKEHKEIKGFTLSSK
;
A
#
# COMPACT_ATOMS: atom_id res chain seq x y z
N PRO A 1 6.41 34.12 6.49
CA PRO A 1 6.52 32.91 7.30
C PRO A 1 7.63 32.01 6.76
N LEU A 2 7.51 31.39 5.57
CA LEU A 2 8.44 30.40 5.00
C LEU A 2 9.92 30.84 5.00
N LYS A 3 10.20 32.07 4.58
CA LYS A 3 11.58 32.60 4.52
C LYS A 3 12.25 32.68 5.90
N ARG A 4 11.48 32.97 6.95
CA ARG A 4 11.96 33.02 8.34
C ARG A 4 12.16 31.61 8.89
N ASP A 5 11.28 30.67 8.53
CA ASP A 5 11.35 29.29 8.98
C ASP A 5 12.55 28.58 8.32
N ILE A 6 12.78 28.80 7.02
CA ILE A 6 13.98 28.30 6.32
C ILE A 6 15.26 28.79 7.02
N LYS A 7 15.34 30.09 7.36
CA LYS A 7 16.51 30.64 8.02
C LYS A 7 16.70 30.09 9.45
N ALA A 8 15.61 29.81 10.15
CA ALA A 8 15.65 29.26 11.51
C ALA A 8 16.06 27.78 11.55
N LEU A 9 15.69 27.00 10.53
CA LEU A 9 15.89 25.54 10.49
C LEU A 9 17.13 25.12 9.69
N PHE A 10 17.53 25.92 8.70
CA PHE A 10 18.57 25.56 7.71
C PHE A 10 19.68 26.60 7.56
N ASP A 11 19.73 27.61 8.44
CA ASP A 11 20.63 28.78 8.39
C ASP A 11 20.39 29.70 7.18
N ASP A 12 20.34 29.15 5.97
CA ASP A 12 20.07 29.89 4.74
C ASP A 12 19.31 29.07 3.70
N TYR A 13 18.82 29.76 2.66
CA TYR A 13 18.04 29.18 1.58
C TYR A 13 18.86 28.21 0.71
N LYS A 14 20.15 28.49 0.51
CA LYS A 14 21.03 27.63 -0.30
C LYS A 14 21.27 26.29 0.38
N THR A 15 21.50 26.30 1.68
CA THR A 15 21.62 25.09 2.50
C THR A 15 20.34 24.23 2.44
N ALA A 16 19.16 24.88 2.59
CA ALA A 16 17.88 24.19 2.46
C ALA A 16 17.71 23.51 1.08
N ILE A 17 18.04 24.21 -0.01
CA ILE A 17 17.97 23.64 -1.37
C ILE A 17 18.95 22.47 -1.55
N ASN A 18 20.18 22.60 -1.07
CA ASN A 18 21.17 21.53 -1.19
C ASN A 18 20.70 20.27 -0.45
N LEU A 19 20.22 20.40 0.79
CA LEU A 19 19.68 19.27 1.54
C LEU A 19 18.45 18.65 0.88
N ALA A 20 17.55 19.46 0.32
CA ALA A 20 16.40 18.96 -0.44
C ALA A 20 16.84 18.18 -1.70
N ALA A 21 17.85 18.71 -2.41
CA ALA A 21 18.41 18.01 -3.58
C ALA A 21 19.10 16.69 -3.19
N GLU A 22 19.85 16.65 -2.10
CA GLU A 22 20.47 15.42 -1.58
C GLU A 22 19.42 14.36 -1.26
N LEU A 23 18.31 14.74 -0.60
CA LEU A 23 17.19 13.84 -0.33
C LEU A 23 16.52 13.34 -1.62
N LEU A 24 16.35 14.23 -2.60
CA LEU A 24 15.74 13.87 -3.89
C LEU A 24 16.62 12.87 -4.66
N PHE A 25 17.95 13.02 -4.63
CA PHE A 25 18.86 12.05 -5.23
C PHE A 25 18.93 10.75 -4.43
N ALA A 26 18.80 10.80 -3.12
CA ALA A 26 18.84 9.62 -2.25
C ALA A 26 17.67 8.64 -2.47
N ILE A 27 16.54 9.08 -3.06
CA ILE A 27 15.44 8.15 -3.40
C ILE A 27 15.82 7.12 -4.49
N ALA A 28 16.91 7.34 -5.23
CA ALA A 28 17.44 6.40 -6.21
C ALA A 28 18.38 5.35 -5.60
N ASP A 29 18.78 5.51 -4.33
CA ASP A 29 19.65 4.57 -3.63
C ASP A 29 18.81 3.42 -3.05
N ILE A 30 18.94 2.25 -3.66
CA ILE A 30 18.18 1.04 -3.32
C ILE A 30 18.45 0.61 -1.86
N ASP A 31 19.70 0.67 -1.41
CA ASP A 31 20.08 0.24 -0.06
C ASP A 31 19.46 1.16 0.99
N LEU A 32 19.47 2.47 0.75
CA LEU A 32 18.79 3.44 1.61
C LEU A 32 17.28 3.24 1.62
N ILE A 33 16.65 3.04 0.48
CA ILE A 33 15.20 2.78 0.40
C ILE A 33 14.86 1.49 1.16
N GLN A 34 15.62 0.42 1.01
CA GLN A 34 15.42 -0.82 1.75
C GLN A 34 15.50 -0.62 3.26
N GLN A 35 16.54 0.07 3.73
CA GLN A 35 16.71 0.38 5.16
C GLN A 35 15.53 1.22 5.70
N GLN A 36 15.09 2.22 4.93
CA GLN A 36 13.97 3.07 5.35
C GLN A 36 12.63 2.33 5.31
N CYS A 37 12.41 1.40 4.37
CA CYS A 37 11.24 0.52 4.36
C CYS A 37 11.22 -0.40 5.58
N GLN A 38 12.34 -0.99 5.95
CA GLN A 38 12.45 -1.79 7.18
C GLN A 38 12.18 -0.95 8.43
N LYS A 39 12.74 0.26 8.50
CA LYS A 39 12.49 1.20 9.60
C LYS A 39 11.01 1.58 9.68
N ALA A 40 10.40 1.92 8.55
CA ALA A 40 8.97 2.25 8.46
C ALA A 40 8.10 1.09 8.96
N HIS A 41 8.35 -0.13 8.46
CA HIS A 41 7.61 -1.32 8.88
C HIS A 41 7.64 -1.54 10.40
N ASN A 42 8.78 -1.28 11.05
CA ASN A 42 8.92 -1.42 12.49
C ASN A 42 8.24 -0.29 13.30
N GLN A 43 7.93 0.84 12.68
CA GLN A 43 7.40 2.04 13.35
C GLN A 43 5.90 2.27 13.05
N LEU A 44 5.45 1.87 11.88
CA LEU A 44 4.05 2.04 11.48
C LEU A 44 3.12 1.11 12.26
N PRO A 45 1.88 1.53 12.54
CA PRO A 45 0.90 0.70 13.23
C PRO A 45 0.47 -0.52 12.41
N ALA A 46 0.55 -0.41 11.06
CA ALA A 46 0.23 -1.49 10.13
C ALA A 46 0.96 -1.30 8.79
N SER A 47 1.57 -2.34 8.29
CA SER A 47 2.16 -2.40 6.95
C SER A 47 2.59 -3.83 6.62
N LEU A 48 2.77 -4.12 5.34
CA LEU A 48 3.36 -5.38 4.87
C LEU A 48 4.71 -5.09 4.20
N LEU A 49 5.77 -5.65 4.76
CA LEU A 49 7.10 -5.62 4.16
C LEU A 49 7.37 -6.95 3.45
N ASN A 50 7.51 -6.90 2.13
CA ASN A 50 8.08 -7.98 1.33
C ASN A 50 9.57 -7.69 1.18
N GLU A 51 10.39 -8.36 1.99
CA GLU A 51 11.83 -8.09 2.09
C GLU A 51 12.51 -8.07 0.72
N GLY A 52 13.32 -7.02 0.47
CA GLY A 52 14.01 -6.79 -0.80
C GLY A 52 13.11 -6.39 -1.98
N HIS A 53 11.79 -6.34 -1.82
CA HIS A 53 10.85 -6.06 -2.92
C HIS A 53 10.01 -4.82 -2.70
N SER A 54 9.25 -4.72 -1.59
CA SER A 54 8.32 -3.62 -1.40
C SER A 54 7.84 -3.45 0.05
N LEU A 55 7.40 -2.23 0.35
CA LEU A 55 6.60 -1.90 1.52
C LEU A 55 5.20 -1.49 1.05
N ILE A 56 4.16 -2.08 1.65
CA ILE A 56 2.75 -1.75 1.39
C ILE A 56 2.13 -1.22 2.68
N LEU A 57 1.40 -0.11 2.59
CA LEU A 57 0.76 0.55 3.73
C LEU A 57 -0.55 1.20 3.31
N HIS A 58 -1.43 1.45 4.28
CA HIS A 58 -2.61 2.27 4.06
C HIS A 58 -2.23 3.73 3.86
N ARG A 59 -2.96 4.46 3.02
CA ARG A 59 -2.70 5.88 2.69
C ARG A 59 -2.57 6.78 3.90
N ASP A 60 -3.33 6.51 4.96
CA ASP A 60 -3.34 7.32 6.17
C ASP A 60 -2.00 7.35 6.92
N PHE A 61 -1.10 6.42 6.61
CA PHE A 61 0.22 6.34 7.25
C PHE A 61 1.34 7.00 6.44
N ILE A 62 1.02 7.73 5.36
CA ILE A 62 2.05 8.41 4.53
C ILE A 62 2.84 9.41 5.37
N ASP A 63 2.15 10.18 6.22
CA ASP A 63 2.78 11.22 7.03
C ASP A 63 3.65 10.65 8.16
N ASP A 64 3.42 9.40 8.55
CA ASP A 64 4.22 8.68 9.54
C ASP A 64 5.46 8.00 8.95
N LEU A 65 5.61 8.00 7.63
CA LEU A 65 6.79 7.46 6.95
C LEU A 65 8.06 8.25 7.31
N PRO A 66 9.23 7.60 7.38
CA PRO A 66 10.52 8.28 7.40
C PRO A 66 10.64 9.29 6.26
N LEU A 67 11.33 10.41 6.51
CA LEU A 67 11.42 11.53 5.58
C LEU A 67 11.78 11.11 4.14
N LEU A 68 12.75 10.21 3.97
CA LEU A 68 13.17 9.74 2.64
C LEU A 68 12.03 9.04 1.89
N LEU A 69 11.22 8.22 2.58
CA LEU A 69 10.08 7.55 1.96
C LEU A 69 8.93 8.53 1.65
N ARG A 70 8.74 9.57 2.47
CA ARG A 70 7.79 10.64 2.13
C ARG A 70 8.23 11.40 0.87
N VAL A 71 9.55 11.66 0.72
CA VAL A 71 10.08 12.26 -0.52
C VAL A 71 9.89 11.32 -1.70
N TYR A 72 10.12 10.00 -1.52
CA TYR A 72 9.88 9.00 -2.56
C TYR A 72 8.42 8.98 -3.03
N VAL A 73 7.47 8.91 -2.09
CA VAL A 73 6.02 8.96 -2.40
C VAL A 73 5.67 10.30 -3.05
N GLY A 74 6.15 11.42 -2.49
CA GLY A 74 5.93 12.76 -3.05
C GLY A 74 6.46 12.93 -4.47
N ALA A 75 7.62 12.36 -4.79
CA ALA A 75 8.16 12.38 -6.15
C ALA A 75 7.26 11.61 -7.14
N GLY A 76 6.72 10.46 -6.75
CA GLY A 76 5.74 9.73 -7.56
C GLY A 76 4.44 10.53 -7.74
N LEU A 77 3.92 11.12 -6.67
CA LEU A 77 2.70 11.93 -6.72
C LEU A 77 2.85 13.22 -7.55
N GLN A 78 4.05 13.79 -7.68
CA GLN A 78 4.29 14.91 -8.61
C GLN A 78 4.04 14.54 -10.07
N MET A 79 4.18 13.26 -10.43
CA MET A 79 3.87 12.78 -11.78
C MET A 79 2.37 12.49 -11.95
N TYR A 80 1.73 11.96 -10.91
CA TYR A 80 0.33 11.53 -10.95
C TYR A 80 -0.65 12.69 -10.71
N GLY A 81 -0.33 13.57 -9.77
CA GLY A 81 -1.20 14.64 -9.26
C GLY A 81 -1.49 14.51 -7.78
N GLU A 82 -2.62 15.04 -7.34
CA GLU A 82 -3.07 14.89 -5.96
C GLU A 82 -3.54 13.45 -5.70
N LEU A 83 -3.23 12.95 -4.50
CA LEU A 83 -3.68 11.62 -4.07
C LEU A 83 -5.21 11.62 -3.91
N ASP A 84 -5.91 10.85 -4.73
CA ASP A 84 -7.35 10.70 -4.68
C ASP A 84 -7.80 10.07 -3.35
N GLU A 85 -8.97 10.49 -2.85
CA GLU A 85 -9.57 9.91 -1.64
C GLU A 85 -9.96 8.43 -1.83
N GLU A 86 -10.14 7.99 -3.06
CA GLU A 86 -10.46 6.60 -3.41
C GLU A 86 -9.26 5.64 -3.29
N ILE A 87 -8.03 6.17 -3.23
CA ILE A 87 -6.83 5.32 -3.04
C ILE A 87 -6.76 4.82 -1.60
N ASP A 88 -6.69 3.52 -1.42
CA ASP A 88 -6.60 2.87 -0.11
C ASP A 88 -5.16 2.48 0.27
N LEU A 89 -4.45 1.79 -0.63
CA LEU A 89 -3.11 1.29 -0.34
C LEU A 89 -2.05 1.89 -1.28
N ILE A 90 -0.86 2.06 -0.71
CA ILE A 90 0.33 2.53 -1.39
C ILE A 90 1.42 1.47 -1.27
N LYS A 91 2.05 1.12 -2.40
CA LYS A 91 3.17 0.20 -2.47
C LYS A 91 4.42 0.92 -2.96
N ILE A 92 5.41 0.99 -2.09
CA ILE A 92 6.75 1.49 -2.39
C ILE A 92 7.59 0.31 -2.88
N HIS A 93 8.04 0.35 -4.13
CA HIS A 93 8.92 -0.68 -4.67
C HIS A 93 10.38 -0.35 -4.35
N ILE A 94 11.08 -1.26 -3.69
CA ILE A 94 12.45 -1.03 -3.19
C ILE A 94 13.45 -0.95 -4.35
N THR A 95 13.36 -1.87 -5.32
CA THR A 95 14.43 -2.06 -6.34
C THR A 95 14.11 -1.42 -7.68
N SER A 96 12.86 -1.06 -7.96
CA SER A 96 12.44 -0.68 -9.33
C SER A 96 12.10 0.79 -9.52
N GLY A 97 12.23 1.62 -8.47
CA GLY A 97 11.89 3.04 -8.55
C GLY A 97 10.43 3.29 -8.93
N LYS A 98 9.51 2.41 -8.47
CA LYS A 98 8.08 2.48 -8.80
C LYS A 98 7.24 2.72 -7.54
N LEU A 99 6.15 3.44 -7.73
CA LEU A 99 5.10 3.59 -6.75
C LEU A 99 3.82 2.99 -7.33
N THR A 100 3.12 2.15 -6.56
CA THR A 100 1.81 1.64 -6.98
C THR A 100 0.75 2.14 -6.01
N LEU A 101 -0.34 2.67 -6.56
CA LEU A 101 -1.53 3.10 -5.84
C LEU A 101 -2.65 2.12 -6.18
N THR A 102 -3.47 1.74 -5.19
CA THR A 102 -4.60 0.84 -5.40
C THR A 102 -5.84 1.35 -4.70
N ALA A 103 -6.97 1.29 -5.40
CA ALA A 103 -8.30 1.58 -4.90
C ALA A 103 -9.15 0.31 -4.86
N TYR A 104 -9.97 0.16 -3.85
CA TYR A 104 -10.85 -0.98 -3.65
C TYR A 104 -12.32 -0.56 -3.67
N ASP A 105 -13.24 -1.49 -3.95
CA ASP A 105 -14.68 -1.21 -4.07
C ASP A 105 -15.32 -0.75 -2.74
N ASP A 106 -14.81 -1.22 -1.63
CA ASP A 106 -15.20 -0.83 -0.26
C ASP A 106 -14.17 -1.42 0.71
N PHE A 107 -13.28 -0.58 1.19
CA PHE A 107 -12.20 -1.02 2.10
C PHE A 107 -12.72 -1.49 3.47
N GLU A 108 -13.95 -1.15 3.85
CA GLU A 108 -14.55 -1.61 5.10
C GLU A 108 -15.05 -3.07 5.03
N LYS A 109 -15.27 -3.63 3.84
CA LYS A 109 -15.62 -5.05 3.68
C LYS A 109 -14.53 -5.96 4.21
N SER A 110 -14.91 -7.16 4.64
CA SER A 110 -13.93 -8.18 5.06
C SER A 110 -13.04 -8.68 3.91
N VAL A 111 -13.52 -8.63 2.68
CA VAL A 111 -12.76 -8.89 1.44
C VAL A 111 -13.11 -7.80 0.44
N PRO A 112 -12.34 -6.69 0.41
CA PRO A 112 -12.45 -5.69 -0.65
C PRO A 112 -11.95 -6.25 -1.99
N PHE A 113 -12.52 -5.76 -3.10
CA PHE A 113 -12.08 -6.10 -4.44
C PHE A 113 -11.44 -4.90 -5.14
N LEU A 114 -10.29 -5.12 -5.77
CA LEU A 114 -9.53 -4.10 -6.46
C LEU A 114 -10.34 -3.50 -7.63
N VAL A 115 -10.50 -2.18 -7.65
CA VAL A 115 -11.20 -1.46 -8.74
C VAL A 115 -10.24 -0.71 -9.64
N GLU A 116 -9.14 -0.20 -9.08
CA GLU A 116 -8.12 0.51 -9.85
C GLU A 116 -6.71 0.22 -9.30
N ARG A 117 -5.76 0.16 -10.21
CA ARG A 117 -4.33 0.10 -9.91
C ARG A 117 -3.58 1.09 -10.81
N ILE A 118 -2.80 1.96 -10.19
CA ILE A 118 -1.98 2.94 -10.88
C ILE A 118 -0.52 2.62 -10.59
N LYS A 119 0.30 2.42 -11.62
CA LYS A 119 1.74 2.17 -11.51
C LYS A 119 2.52 3.36 -12.01
N ILE A 120 3.16 4.08 -11.11
CA ILE A 120 4.00 5.24 -11.41
C ILE A 120 5.44 4.75 -11.52
N LYS A 121 6.03 4.89 -12.72
CA LYS A 121 7.38 4.48 -13.07
C LYS A 121 8.28 5.71 -13.09
N MET A 122 8.82 6.11 -11.94
CA MET A 122 9.53 7.39 -11.80
C MET A 122 10.77 7.48 -12.70
N ALA A 123 11.54 6.40 -12.85
CA ALA A 123 12.71 6.38 -13.72
C ALA A 123 12.37 6.48 -15.21
N GLU A 124 11.23 5.96 -15.63
CA GLU A 124 10.74 5.96 -17.01
C GLU A 124 9.91 7.20 -17.33
N GLN A 125 9.52 7.97 -16.29
CA GLN A 125 8.59 9.10 -16.38
C GLN A 125 7.27 8.71 -17.04
N ASP A 126 6.72 7.54 -16.66
CA ASP A 126 5.54 6.94 -17.26
C ASP A 126 4.56 6.45 -16.17
N ILE A 127 3.26 6.39 -16.51
CA ILE A 127 2.20 5.94 -15.60
C ILE A 127 1.30 4.96 -16.33
N ASP A 128 1.14 3.76 -15.78
CA ASP A 128 0.17 2.78 -16.26
C ASP A 128 -1.09 2.84 -15.39
N PHE A 129 -2.26 2.91 -16.03
CA PHE A 129 -3.57 2.82 -15.40
C PHE A 129 -4.21 1.47 -15.71
N PHE A 130 -4.74 0.81 -14.70
CA PHE A 130 -5.42 -0.47 -14.79
C PHE A 130 -6.79 -0.36 -14.11
N ASP A 131 -7.83 -0.17 -14.93
CA ASP A 131 -9.22 -0.15 -14.47
C ASP A 131 -9.81 -1.56 -14.50
N TYR A 132 -10.31 -2.03 -13.38
CA TYR A 132 -11.02 -3.30 -13.26
C TYR A 132 -12.53 -3.07 -13.40
N VAL A 133 -12.96 -2.57 -14.58
CA VAL A 133 -14.37 -2.28 -14.90
C VAL A 133 -15.22 -3.53 -14.80
N ASN A 134 -14.71 -4.67 -15.31
CA ASN A 134 -15.39 -5.96 -15.18
C ASN A 134 -15.19 -6.50 -13.76
N GLU A 135 -16.28 -6.53 -12.98
CA GLU A 135 -16.26 -7.00 -11.58
C GLU A 135 -15.73 -8.44 -11.42
N ASP A 136 -15.99 -9.32 -12.39
CA ASP A 136 -15.53 -10.71 -12.38
C ASP A 136 -14.00 -10.82 -12.36
N ARG A 137 -13.31 -9.79 -12.86
CA ARG A 137 -11.84 -9.73 -12.94
C ARG A 137 -11.18 -8.99 -11.79
N ARG A 138 -11.93 -8.46 -10.84
CA ARG A 138 -11.38 -7.75 -9.69
C ARG A 138 -10.69 -8.70 -8.72
N PRO A 139 -9.38 -8.55 -8.47
CA PRO A 139 -8.71 -9.37 -7.46
C PRO A 139 -9.21 -9.04 -6.04
N PRO A 140 -9.41 -10.04 -5.17
CA PRO A 140 -9.71 -9.82 -3.76
C PRO A 140 -8.47 -9.33 -3.00
N LEU A 141 -8.66 -8.42 -2.03
CA LEU A 141 -7.65 -8.11 -1.04
C LEU A 141 -7.71 -9.16 0.07
N LEU A 142 -6.73 -10.04 0.10
CA LEU A 142 -6.56 -11.04 1.13
C LEU A 142 -5.64 -10.52 2.24
N ASN A 143 -5.81 -11.03 3.47
CA ASN A 143 -5.03 -10.61 4.65
C ASN A 143 -5.10 -9.10 4.95
N LYS A 144 -6.27 -8.51 4.77
CA LYS A 144 -6.51 -7.07 4.99
C LYS A 144 -6.04 -6.58 6.36
N HIS A 145 -6.10 -7.45 7.39
CA HIS A 145 -5.66 -7.08 8.74
C HIS A 145 -4.20 -6.61 8.81
N LEU A 146 -3.35 -6.94 7.82
CA LEU A 146 -1.95 -6.49 7.76
C LEU A 146 -1.84 -4.98 7.49
N TYR A 147 -2.89 -4.36 6.97
CA TYR A 147 -2.96 -2.93 6.65
C TYR A 147 -3.82 -2.14 7.64
N MET A 148 -4.29 -2.79 8.72
CA MET A 148 -5.15 -2.19 9.73
C MET A 148 -4.39 -2.02 11.05
N PRO A 149 -4.48 -0.87 11.74
CA PRO A 149 -3.96 -0.72 13.08
C PRO A 149 -4.58 -1.73 14.06
N THR A 150 -3.81 -2.20 15.01
CA THR A 150 -4.30 -3.16 16.03
C THR A 150 -5.40 -2.59 16.91
N GLU A 151 -5.45 -1.26 17.02
CA GLU A 151 -6.46 -0.49 17.77
C GLU A 151 -7.77 -0.32 17.01
N HIS A 152 -7.81 -0.63 15.70
CA HIS A 152 -9.03 -0.52 14.90
C HIS A 152 -10.11 -1.46 15.44
N GLU A 153 -11.35 -0.97 15.57
CA GLU A 153 -12.47 -1.70 16.18
C GLU A 153 -12.73 -3.09 15.60
N ASN A 154 -12.51 -3.25 14.29
CA ASN A 154 -12.74 -4.51 13.57
C ASN A 154 -11.44 -5.34 13.39
N TYR A 155 -10.28 -4.89 13.88
CA TYR A 155 -9.00 -5.57 13.67
C TYR A 155 -9.03 -7.07 14.06
N LYS A 156 -9.48 -7.37 15.27
CA LYS A 156 -9.52 -8.78 15.77
C LYS A 156 -10.48 -9.65 14.95
N LYS A 157 -11.60 -9.08 14.49
CA LYS A 157 -12.58 -9.78 13.64
C LYS A 157 -11.95 -10.06 12.27
N GLN A 158 -11.31 -9.04 11.67
CA GLN A 158 -10.62 -9.16 10.39
C GLN A 158 -9.49 -10.18 10.48
N GLN A 159 -8.62 -10.09 11.46
CA GLN A 159 -7.51 -11.03 11.64
C GLN A 159 -7.99 -12.48 11.79
N SER A 160 -9.04 -12.70 12.60
CA SER A 160 -9.62 -14.04 12.76
C SER A 160 -10.27 -14.54 11.47
N PHE A 161 -10.91 -13.65 10.73
CA PHE A 161 -11.52 -13.96 9.43
C PHE A 161 -10.43 -14.31 8.41
N ASP A 162 -9.40 -13.48 8.26
CA ASP A 162 -8.30 -13.70 7.31
C ASP A 162 -7.57 -15.02 7.57
N LYS A 163 -7.29 -15.35 8.83
CA LYS A 163 -6.67 -16.64 9.21
C LYS A 163 -7.51 -17.86 8.80
N ARG A 164 -8.84 -17.75 8.88
CA ARG A 164 -9.74 -18.84 8.45
C ARG A 164 -9.83 -18.91 6.95
N LEU A 165 -9.89 -17.75 6.29
CA LEU A 165 -9.94 -17.66 4.83
C LEU A 165 -8.63 -18.20 4.22
N ALA A 166 -7.47 -17.79 4.73
CA ALA A 166 -6.17 -18.26 4.24
C ALA A 166 -6.03 -19.79 4.30
N LYS A 167 -6.56 -20.44 5.36
CA LYS A 167 -6.59 -21.90 5.45
C LYS A 167 -7.52 -22.55 4.44
N LEU A 168 -8.64 -21.89 4.12
CA LEU A 168 -9.64 -22.41 3.19
C LEU A 168 -9.12 -22.41 1.75
N ILE A 169 -8.41 -21.33 1.35
CA ILE A 169 -7.95 -21.12 -0.02
C ILE A 169 -6.45 -21.43 -0.20
N GLU A 170 -5.79 -21.98 0.85
CA GLU A 170 -4.35 -22.29 0.85
C GLU A 170 -3.48 -21.12 0.38
N PHE A 171 -3.78 -19.90 0.87
CA PHE A 171 -3.10 -18.66 0.50
C PHE A 171 -2.06 -18.25 1.55
N GLU A 172 -0.83 -17.93 1.09
CA GLU A 172 0.22 -17.39 1.95
C GLU A 172 0.08 -15.86 2.11
N PRO A 173 0.15 -15.33 3.35
CA PRO A 173 -0.12 -13.92 3.63
C PRO A 173 0.78 -12.90 2.94
N THR A 174 1.97 -13.33 2.53
CA THR A 174 2.99 -12.46 1.94
C THR A 174 2.88 -12.32 0.42
N GLU A 175 2.02 -13.12 -0.22
CA GLU A 175 1.86 -13.11 -1.67
C GLU A 175 0.74 -12.16 -2.12
N GLU A 176 1.00 -11.39 -3.18
CA GLU A 176 -0.08 -10.72 -3.91
C GLU A 176 -0.86 -11.76 -4.69
N THR A 177 -2.13 -11.90 -4.39
CA THR A 177 -2.96 -12.78 -5.19
C THR A 177 -3.15 -12.24 -6.61
N GLN A 178 -3.00 -13.12 -7.59
CA GLN A 178 -3.42 -12.87 -8.96
C GLN A 178 -4.82 -13.47 -9.25
N MET A 179 -5.43 -14.09 -8.23
CA MET A 179 -6.76 -14.67 -8.29
C MET A 179 -7.80 -13.64 -8.66
N MET A 180 -8.67 -13.94 -9.60
CA MET A 180 -9.80 -13.09 -9.94
C MET A 180 -10.99 -13.39 -9.03
N ARG A 181 -11.95 -12.45 -8.99
CA ARG A 181 -13.18 -12.61 -8.19
C ARG A 181 -13.92 -13.91 -8.51
N THR A 182 -14.08 -14.23 -9.80
CA THR A 182 -14.74 -15.47 -10.22
C THR A 182 -14.05 -16.72 -9.69
N GLU A 183 -12.72 -16.76 -9.71
CA GLU A 183 -11.94 -17.87 -9.18
C GLU A 183 -12.11 -17.99 -7.66
N PHE A 184 -12.08 -16.84 -6.97
CA PHE A 184 -12.30 -16.77 -5.53
C PHE A 184 -13.72 -17.26 -5.15
N GLU A 185 -14.74 -16.82 -5.88
CA GLU A 185 -16.13 -17.24 -5.64
C GLU A 185 -16.32 -18.75 -5.90
N VAL A 186 -15.69 -19.30 -6.96
CA VAL A 186 -15.70 -20.75 -7.25
C VAL A 186 -15.03 -21.55 -6.12
N LEU A 187 -13.93 -21.06 -5.55
CA LEU A 187 -13.30 -21.72 -4.39
C LEU A 187 -14.23 -21.75 -3.17
N LEU A 188 -14.89 -20.64 -2.87
CA LEU A 188 -15.86 -20.57 -1.79
C LEU A 188 -17.04 -21.53 -2.02
N GLU A 189 -17.52 -21.64 -3.25
CA GLU A 189 -18.60 -22.57 -3.61
C GLU A 189 -18.19 -24.04 -3.46
N LYS A 190 -17.00 -24.40 -3.90
CA LYS A 190 -16.43 -25.74 -3.76
C LYS A 190 -16.36 -26.17 -2.29
N GLU A 191 -16.01 -25.24 -1.42
CA GLU A 191 -15.94 -25.45 0.03
C GLU A 191 -17.29 -25.29 0.75
N HIS A 192 -18.40 -25.07 0.00
CA HIS A 192 -19.72 -24.80 0.54
C HIS A 192 -19.74 -23.66 1.56
N LYS A 193 -19.00 -22.57 1.27
CA LYS A 193 -18.88 -21.39 2.13
C LYS A 193 -19.44 -20.14 1.47
N GLU A 194 -19.95 -19.25 2.30
CA GLU A 194 -20.31 -17.88 1.94
C GLU A 194 -19.73 -16.90 2.97
N ILE A 195 -19.48 -15.67 2.52
CA ILE A 195 -18.99 -14.61 3.40
C ILE A 195 -20.17 -13.76 3.85
N LYS A 196 -20.35 -13.66 5.17
CA LYS A 196 -21.31 -12.75 5.81
C LYS A 196 -20.58 -11.87 6.82
N GLY A 197 -20.34 -10.59 6.46
CA GLY A 197 -19.47 -9.71 7.25
C GLY A 197 -18.09 -10.35 7.46
N PHE A 198 -17.69 -10.55 8.71
CA PHE A 198 -16.41 -11.19 9.07
C PHE A 198 -16.55 -12.69 9.37
N THR A 199 -17.51 -13.37 8.75
CA THR A 199 -17.77 -14.78 9.03
C THR A 199 -17.82 -15.60 7.74
N LEU A 200 -17.17 -16.78 7.78
CA LEU A 200 -17.34 -17.84 6.78
C LEU A 200 -18.46 -18.77 7.26
N SER A 201 -19.63 -18.66 6.63
CA SER A 201 -20.82 -19.46 6.93
C SER A 201 -20.91 -20.64 5.97
N SER A 202 -21.51 -21.76 6.38
CA SER A 202 -21.88 -22.82 5.45
C SER A 202 -23.09 -22.37 4.63
N LYS A 203 -23.07 -22.64 3.33
CA LYS A 203 -24.23 -22.47 2.44
C LYS A 203 -25.29 -23.50 2.76
#